data_2e6d91c4badd4ceb05fb94ef90ff9d64
#
_entry.id   2e6d91c4badd4ceb05fb94ef90ff9d64
#
_cell.length_a   1.000
_cell.length_b   1.000
_cell.length_c   1.000
_cell.angle_alpha   90.00
_cell.angle_beta   90.00
_cell.angle_gamma   90.00
#
_symmetry.space_group_name_H-M   'P 1'
#
loop_
_entity.id
_entity.type
_entity.pdbx_description
1 polymer ?
#
loop_
_entity_poly.entity_id
_entity_poly.type
_entity_poly.pdbx_seq_one_letter_code
_entity_poly.pdbx_strand_id
1 'polypeptide(L)'
;MMERGRGRILIMSSITAWTPYPTISHYAATKAYLRSFAQSLWYELRGTGVSLTTVFPSAVDTPFYDLKAEHRRWLLRLGLMLSAEEVARKALRAMFRGRRRSLPGVWTKVEAALCACLPAWALLPVLKLPAVKKILERV
;
A
#
# COMPACT_ATOMS: atom_id res chain seq x y z
N MET A 1 -9.39 -14.71 -19.11
CA MET A 1 -9.96 -13.34 -19.02
C MET A 1 -9.86 -12.64 -20.37
N MET A 2 -8.69 -12.64 -21.00
CA MET A 2 -8.45 -11.99 -22.29
C MET A 2 -9.36 -12.55 -23.40
N GLU A 3 -9.46 -13.88 -23.52
CA GLU A 3 -10.34 -14.54 -24.49
C GLU A 3 -11.83 -14.15 -24.37
N ARG A 4 -12.26 -13.87 -23.13
CA ARG A 4 -13.64 -13.43 -22.84
C ARG A 4 -13.84 -11.92 -22.99
N GLY A 5 -12.78 -11.15 -23.29
CA GLY A 5 -12.81 -9.69 -23.37
C GLY A 5 -13.21 -8.98 -22.08
N ARG A 6 -13.18 -9.66 -20.93
CA ARG A 6 -13.56 -9.07 -19.63
C ARG A 6 -12.86 -9.77 -18.48
N GLY A 7 -12.46 -8.97 -17.50
CA GLY A 7 -11.85 -9.45 -16.27
C GLY A 7 -11.40 -8.32 -15.37
N ARG A 8 -11.16 -8.62 -14.11
CA ARG A 8 -10.63 -7.69 -13.14
C ARG A 8 -9.56 -8.37 -12.29
N ILE A 9 -8.40 -7.74 -12.20
CA ILE A 9 -7.27 -8.20 -11.40
C ILE A 9 -7.02 -7.16 -10.31
N LEU A 10 -6.84 -7.63 -9.08
CA LEU A 10 -6.45 -6.78 -7.96
C LEU A 10 -5.14 -7.31 -7.39
N ILE A 11 -4.13 -6.44 -7.31
CA ILE A 11 -2.82 -6.77 -6.73
C ILE A 11 -2.65 -5.95 -5.45
N MET A 12 -2.38 -6.65 -4.33
CA MET A 12 -2.15 -6.03 -3.03
C MET A 12 -0.65 -5.77 -2.84
N SER A 13 -0.24 -4.52 -3.06
CA SER A 13 1.10 -4.04 -2.77
C SER A 13 1.12 -3.33 -1.39
N SER A 14 1.92 -2.31 -1.20
CA SER A 14 2.03 -1.50 0.01
C SER A 14 2.59 -0.12 -0.34
N ILE A 15 2.41 0.84 0.55
CA ILE A 15 3.10 2.13 0.47
C ILE A 15 4.63 1.97 0.52
N THR A 16 5.14 0.93 1.18
CA THR A 16 6.57 0.59 1.25
C THR A 16 7.20 0.27 -0.11
N ALA A 17 6.38 0.07 -1.15
CA ALA A 17 6.85 -0.09 -2.52
C ALA A 17 7.40 1.20 -3.15
N TRP A 18 7.28 2.35 -2.49
CA TRP A 18 7.64 3.66 -3.04
C TRP A 18 8.96 4.20 -2.50
N THR A 19 9.42 3.71 -1.36
CA THR A 19 10.66 4.15 -0.72
C THR A 19 11.32 3.01 0.04
N PRO A 20 12.66 3.02 0.20
CA PRO A 20 13.33 2.07 1.08
C PRO A 20 12.85 2.20 2.52
N TYR A 21 12.57 1.06 3.15
CA TYR A 21 12.23 0.98 4.57
C TYR A 21 13.29 0.15 5.30
N PRO A 22 14.10 0.77 6.18
CA PRO A 22 15.01 0.02 7.06
C PRO A 22 14.22 -0.98 7.91
N THR A 23 14.85 -2.06 8.32
CA THR A 23 14.31 -3.17 9.12
C THR A 23 13.37 -4.13 8.39
N ILE A 24 12.60 -3.68 7.39
CA ILE A 24 11.68 -4.50 6.58
C ILE A 24 12.06 -4.51 5.10
N SER A 25 13.36 -4.53 4.81
CA SER A 25 13.89 -4.41 3.44
C SER A 25 13.37 -5.49 2.49
N HIS A 26 13.30 -6.76 2.93
CA HIS A 26 12.76 -7.85 2.12
C HIS A 26 11.28 -7.63 1.78
N TYR A 27 10.48 -7.24 2.77
CA TYR A 27 9.08 -6.92 2.55
C TYR A 27 8.94 -5.76 1.54
N ALA A 28 9.65 -4.66 1.74
CA ALA A 28 9.64 -3.52 0.84
C ALA A 28 10.04 -3.92 -0.60
N ALA A 29 11.09 -4.74 -0.75
CA ALA A 29 11.53 -5.25 -2.04
C ALA A 29 10.44 -6.08 -2.74
N THR A 30 9.76 -6.99 -2.02
CA THR A 30 8.65 -7.77 -2.60
C THR A 30 7.49 -6.88 -3.04
N LYS A 31 7.18 -5.82 -2.29
CA LYS A 31 6.11 -4.88 -2.63
C LYS A 31 6.50 -3.95 -3.79
N ALA A 32 7.78 -3.59 -3.90
CA ALA A 32 8.32 -2.87 -5.06
C ALA A 32 8.26 -3.73 -6.34
N TYR A 33 8.61 -5.01 -6.23
CA TYR A 33 8.42 -5.97 -7.32
C TYR A 33 6.96 -6.00 -7.80
N LEU A 34 6.01 -6.18 -6.89
CA LEU A 34 4.58 -6.21 -7.23
C LEU A 34 4.11 -4.91 -7.89
N ARG A 35 4.62 -3.76 -7.45
CA ARG A 35 4.32 -2.46 -8.07
C ARG A 35 4.82 -2.40 -9.51
N SER A 36 6.07 -2.81 -9.76
CA SER A 36 6.68 -2.81 -11.09
C SER A 36 5.97 -3.81 -12.01
N PHE A 37 5.75 -5.04 -11.54
CA PHE A 37 5.02 -6.08 -12.25
C PHE A 37 3.60 -5.61 -12.64
N ALA A 38 2.85 -5.07 -11.67
CA ALA A 38 1.50 -4.58 -11.92
C ALA A 38 1.48 -3.43 -12.93
N GLN A 39 2.52 -2.60 -12.95
CA GLN A 39 2.62 -1.51 -13.91
C GLN A 39 2.84 -2.03 -15.33
N SER A 40 3.73 -2.99 -15.53
CA SER A 40 4.00 -3.60 -16.83
C SER A 40 2.76 -4.35 -17.32
N LEU A 41 2.19 -5.21 -16.47
CA LEU A 41 0.97 -5.97 -16.80
C LEU A 41 -0.21 -5.05 -17.14
N TRP A 42 -0.34 -3.89 -16.50
CA TRP A 42 -1.39 -2.91 -16.83
C TRP A 42 -1.24 -2.39 -18.28
N TYR A 43 -0.01 -2.19 -18.77
CA TYR A 43 0.22 -1.81 -20.17
C TYR A 43 -0.14 -2.96 -21.14
N GLU A 44 0.24 -4.19 -20.79
CA GLU A 44 -0.05 -5.38 -21.61
C GLU A 44 -1.55 -5.67 -21.74
N LEU A 45 -2.33 -5.36 -20.70
CA LEU A 45 -3.78 -5.55 -20.66
C LEU A 45 -4.58 -4.47 -21.38
N ARG A 46 -3.94 -3.42 -21.91
CA ARG A 46 -4.67 -2.36 -22.63
C ARG A 46 -5.35 -2.90 -23.88
N GLY A 47 -6.62 -2.56 -24.04
CA GLY A 47 -7.43 -3.01 -25.19
C GLY A 47 -7.99 -4.43 -25.06
N THR A 48 -7.63 -5.20 -24.02
CA THR A 48 -8.11 -6.58 -23.83
C THR A 48 -9.45 -6.70 -23.11
N GLY A 49 -10.01 -5.59 -22.61
CA GLY A 49 -11.21 -5.60 -21.75
C GLY A 49 -10.94 -6.08 -20.32
N VAL A 50 -9.70 -6.38 -19.96
CA VAL A 50 -9.28 -6.75 -18.61
C VAL A 50 -8.71 -5.53 -17.89
N SER A 51 -9.21 -5.22 -16.70
CA SER A 51 -8.69 -4.14 -15.86
C SER A 51 -7.82 -4.67 -14.73
N LEU A 52 -6.77 -3.90 -14.38
CA LEU A 52 -5.89 -4.19 -13.25
C LEU A 52 -5.88 -3.01 -12.29
N THR A 53 -6.06 -3.32 -11.01
CA THR A 53 -6.00 -2.36 -9.90
C THR A 53 -4.89 -2.77 -8.94
N THR A 54 -3.95 -1.87 -8.67
CA THR A 54 -2.94 -2.06 -7.63
C THR A 54 -3.33 -1.26 -6.39
N VAL A 55 -3.34 -1.92 -5.25
CA VAL A 55 -3.68 -1.32 -3.95
C VAL A 55 -2.41 -1.09 -3.15
N PHE A 56 -2.25 0.09 -2.60
CA PHE A 56 -1.11 0.50 -1.79
C PHE A 56 -1.60 0.96 -0.42
N PRO A 57 -1.93 0.05 0.50
CA PRO A 57 -2.28 0.45 1.86
C PRO A 57 -1.04 0.92 2.62
N SER A 58 -1.26 1.82 3.58
CA SER A 58 -0.35 2.11 4.68
C SER A 58 -0.56 1.09 5.81
N ALA A 59 -0.48 1.48 7.07
CA ALA A 59 -0.73 0.57 8.19
C ALA A 59 -2.17 0.03 8.16
N VAL A 60 -2.29 -1.31 8.21
CA VAL A 60 -3.58 -2.01 8.26
C VAL A 60 -3.67 -2.80 9.56
N ASP A 61 -4.79 -2.71 10.25
CA ASP A 61 -5.04 -3.45 11.48
C ASP A 61 -5.15 -4.95 11.21
N THR A 62 -4.01 -5.61 11.36
CA THR A 62 -3.85 -7.07 11.16
C THR A 62 -2.85 -7.61 12.19
N PRO A 63 -2.79 -8.93 12.41
CA PRO A 63 -1.78 -9.55 13.26
C PRO A 63 -0.32 -9.32 12.84
N PHE A 64 -0.10 -8.71 11.67
CA PHE A 64 1.22 -8.30 11.19
C PHE A 64 1.91 -7.30 12.13
N TYR A 65 1.13 -6.50 12.87
CA TYR A 65 1.66 -5.55 13.84
C TYR A 65 1.38 -6.04 15.26
N ASP A 66 2.44 -6.31 16.03
CA ASP A 66 2.34 -6.60 17.47
C ASP A 66 2.18 -5.30 18.27
N LEU A 67 0.97 -4.74 18.27
CA LEU A 67 0.64 -3.50 18.95
C LEU A 67 -0.24 -3.75 20.17
N LYS A 68 0.07 -3.05 21.27
CA LYS A 68 -0.82 -3.00 22.44
C LYS A 68 -2.19 -2.40 22.04
N ALA A 69 -3.25 -2.92 22.62
CA ALA A 69 -4.63 -2.53 22.29
C ALA A 69 -4.90 -1.01 22.38
N GLU A 70 -4.23 -0.30 23.28
CA GLU A 70 -4.35 1.16 23.43
C GLU A 70 -3.74 1.91 22.24
N HIS A 71 -2.53 1.53 21.82
CA HIS A 71 -1.85 2.14 20.66
C HIS A 71 -2.62 1.86 19.38
N ARG A 72 -3.12 0.62 19.21
CA ARG A 72 -3.97 0.23 18.08
C ARG A 72 -5.20 1.12 17.97
N ARG A 73 -5.96 1.30 19.07
CA ARG A 73 -7.15 2.15 19.12
C ARG A 73 -6.84 3.60 18.77
N TRP A 74 -5.73 4.13 19.27
CA TRP A 74 -5.29 5.49 19.00
C TRP A 74 -4.97 5.70 17.51
N LEU A 75 -4.18 4.79 16.89
CA LEU A 75 -3.84 4.82 15.47
C LEU A 75 -5.06 4.72 14.56
N LEU A 76 -6.04 3.87 14.91
CA LEU A 76 -7.30 3.76 14.18
C LEU A 76 -8.13 5.05 14.29
N ARG A 77 -8.24 5.66 15.49
CA ARG A 77 -8.97 6.93 15.69
C ARG A 77 -8.38 8.08 14.89
N LEU A 78 -7.07 8.16 14.77
CA LEU A 78 -6.38 9.17 13.98
C LEU A 78 -6.38 8.88 12.47
N GLY A 79 -6.89 7.74 12.05
CA GLY A 79 -6.85 7.31 10.63
C GLY A 79 -5.45 7.02 10.10
N LEU A 80 -4.46 6.89 10.99
CA LEU A 80 -3.09 6.48 10.66
C LEU A 80 -3.01 4.97 10.34
N MET A 81 -3.94 4.21 10.89
CA MET A 81 -4.16 2.79 10.61
C MET A 81 -5.61 2.59 10.16
N LEU A 82 -5.84 1.71 9.20
CA LEU A 82 -7.18 1.38 8.72
C LEU A 82 -7.52 -0.06 9.08
N SER A 83 -8.82 -0.36 9.27
CA SER A 83 -9.25 -1.75 9.41
C SER A 83 -9.08 -2.50 8.10
N ALA A 84 -8.91 -3.84 8.20
CA ALA A 84 -8.79 -4.70 7.02
C ALA A 84 -10.04 -4.61 6.13
N GLU A 85 -11.23 -4.53 6.73
CA GLU A 85 -12.50 -4.39 6.02
C GLU A 85 -12.58 -3.08 5.25
N GLU A 86 -12.11 -1.99 5.84
CA GLU A 86 -12.12 -0.68 5.19
C GLU A 86 -11.17 -0.66 3.98
N VAL A 87 -9.98 -1.24 4.12
CA VAL A 87 -9.03 -1.40 3.03
C VAL A 87 -9.62 -2.25 1.92
N ALA A 88 -10.20 -3.42 2.25
CA ALA A 88 -10.83 -4.32 1.30
C ALA A 88 -11.97 -3.62 0.53
N ARG A 89 -12.85 -2.94 1.25
CA ARG A 89 -13.97 -2.19 0.66
C ARG A 89 -13.50 -1.12 -0.31
N LYS A 90 -12.47 -0.33 0.05
CA LYS A 90 -11.90 0.70 -0.81
C LYS A 90 -11.17 0.10 -2.02
N ALA A 91 -10.47 -1.01 -1.83
CA ALA A 91 -9.78 -1.75 -2.89
C ALA A 91 -10.76 -2.31 -3.92
N LEU A 92 -11.79 -3.02 -3.48
CA LEU A 92 -12.84 -3.57 -4.36
C LEU A 92 -13.60 -2.46 -5.09
N ARG A 93 -13.96 -1.38 -4.40
CA ARG A 93 -14.60 -0.22 -5.04
C ARG A 93 -13.72 0.38 -6.14
N ALA A 94 -12.41 0.46 -5.94
CA ALA A 94 -11.48 0.95 -6.96
C ALA A 94 -11.39 -0.03 -8.13
N MET A 95 -11.32 -1.33 -7.85
CA MET A 95 -11.30 -2.39 -8.87
C MET A 95 -12.57 -2.37 -9.74
N PHE A 96 -13.75 -2.31 -9.13
CA PHE A 96 -15.02 -2.28 -9.86
C PHE A 96 -15.22 -0.98 -10.67
N ARG A 97 -14.55 0.10 -10.30
CA ARG A 97 -14.50 1.36 -11.06
C ARG A 97 -13.39 1.40 -12.12
N GLY A 98 -12.67 0.31 -12.33
CA GLY A 98 -11.56 0.23 -13.28
C GLY A 98 -10.37 1.15 -12.95
N ARG A 99 -10.22 1.58 -11.69
CA ARG A 99 -9.12 2.45 -11.30
C ARG A 99 -7.80 1.68 -11.28
N ARG A 100 -6.77 2.23 -11.92
CA ARG A 100 -5.43 1.64 -11.95
C ARG A 100 -4.78 1.50 -10.58
N ARG A 101 -5.01 2.48 -9.68
CA ARG A 101 -4.40 2.54 -8.35
C ARG A 101 -5.45 2.84 -7.28
N SER A 102 -5.27 2.25 -6.11
CA SER A 102 -6.02 2.56 -4.90
C SER A 102 -5.07 2.86 -3.76
N LEU A 103 -5.23 4.02 -3.15
CA LEU A 103 -4.52 4.49 -1.96
C LEU A 103 -5.57 4.66 -0.86
N PRO A 104 -5.87 3.61 -0.09
CA PRO A 104 -6.90 3.67 0.93
C PRO A 104 -6.45 4.54 2.12
N GLY A 105 -7.24 5.57 2.44
CA GLY A 105 -6.93 6.51 3.52
C GLY A 105 -6.32 7.83 3.05
N VAL A 106 -6.49 8.85 3.88
CA VAL A 106 -5.93 10.19 3.60
C VAL A 106 -4.42 10.18 3.84
N TRP A 107 -3.99 9.59 4.95
CA TRP A 107 -2.58 9.47 5.30
C TRP A 107 -1.78 8.70 4.26
N THR A 108 -2.33 7.60 3.73
CA THR A 108 -1.68 6.84 2.64
C THR A 108 -1.44 7.71 1.40
N LYS A 109 -2.33 8.65 1.10
CA LYS A 109 -2.15 9.59 -0.01
C LYS A 109 -1.05 10.62 0.27
N VAL A 110 -1.00 11.11 1.50
CA VAL A 110 0.06 12.03 1.97
C VAL A 110 1.42 11.32 1.91
N GLU A 111 1.51 10.12 2.46
CA GLU A 111 2.74 9.30 2.40
C GLU A 111 3.17 9.04 0.95
N ALA A 112 2.24 8.66 0.08
CA ALA A 112 2.54 8.42 -1.33
C ALA A 112 3.06 9.69 -2.02
N ALA A 113 2.47 10.85 -1.73
CA ALA A 113 2.94 12.12 -2.27
C ALA A 113 4.34 12.48 -1.76
N LEU A 114 4.59 12.31 -0.45
CA LEU A 114 5.91 12.53 0.13
C LEU A 114 6.96 11.60 -0.49
N CYS A 115 6.65 10.29 -0.59
CA CYS A 115 7.55 9.31 -1.20
C CYS A 115 7.80 9.56 -2.70
N ALA A 116 6.86 10.19 -3.40
CA ALA A 116 7.02 10.54 -4.81
C ALA A 116 7.83 11.82 -5.03
N CYS A 117 7.73 12.78 -4.10
CA CYS A 117 8.34 14.10 -4.23
C CYS A 117 9.70 14.22 -3.55
N LEU A 118 9.93 13.44 -2.48
CA LEU A 118 11.16 13.51 -1.69
C LEU A 118 12.10 12.36 -2.04
N PRO A 119 13.39 12.63 -2.18
CA PRO A 119 14.39 11.58 -2.35
C PRO A 119 14.49 10.74 -1.06
N ALA A 120 14.89 9.49 -1.21
CA ALA A 120 14.93 8.52 -0.10
C ALA A 120 15.74 9.02 1.11
N TRP A 121 16.84 9.72 0.88
CA TRP A 121 17.68 10.27 1.95
C TRP A 121 16.95 11.31 2.81
N ALA A 122 16.01 12.08 2.23
CA ALA A 122 15.21 13.05 2.98
C ALA A 122 14.12 12.40 3.84
N LEU A 123 13.71 11.17 3.50
CA LEU A 123 12.74 10.39 4.28
C LEU A 123 13.39 9.59 5.41
N LEU A 124 14.69 9.26 5.30
CA LEU A 124 15.41 8.48 6.30
C LEU A 124 15.34 9.05 7.73
N PRO A 125 15.45 10.38 7.97
CA PRO A 125 15.31 10.94 9.31
C PRO A 125 13.93 10.66 9.93
N VAL A 126 12.87 10.71 9.13
CA VAL A 126 11.50 10.41 9.59
C VAL A 126 11.36 8.95 10.00
N LEU A 127 11.97 8.03 9.23
CA LEU A 127 11.98 6.60 9.54
C LEU A 127 12.80 6.25 10.80
N LYS A 128 13.75 7.11 11.17
CA LYS A 128 14.57 6.97 12.41
C LYS A 128 13.88 7.52 13.66
N LEU A 129 12.74 8.21 13.52
CA LEU A 129 11.99 8.70 14.69
C LEU A 129 11.65 7.54 15.64
N PRO A 130 11.81 7.69 16.96
CA PRO A 130 11.60 6.61 17.93
C PRO A 130 10.23 5.95 17.82
N ALA A 131 9.20 6.74 17.52
CA ALA A 131 7.83 6.24 17.32
C ALA A 131 7.71 5.33 16.08
N VAL A 132 8.33 5.72 14.97
CA VAL A 132 8.31 4.95 13.70
C VAL A 132 9.21 3.71 13.84
N LYS A 133 10.41 3.88 14.42
CA LYS A 133 11.34 2.79 14.69
C LYS A 133 10.70 1.70 15.54
N LYS A 134 10.02 2.06 16.64
CA LYS A 134 9.33 1.13 17.52
C LYS A 134 8.19 0.34 16.84
N ILE A 135 7.55 0.92 15.85
CA ILE A 135 6.54 0.23 15.02
C ILE A 135 7.23 -0.75 14.07
N LEU A 136 8.32 -0.33 13.42
CA LEU A 136 9.04 -1.13 12.44
C LEU A 136 9.83 -2.30 13.06
N GLU A 137 10.33 -2.17 14.29
CA GLU A 137 11.06 -3.25 15.00
C GLU A 137 10.14 -4.37 15.50
N ARG A 138 8.83 -4.18 15.44
CA ARG A 138 7.80 -5.15 15.84
C ARG A 138 7.11 -5.85 14.69
N VAL A 139 7.60 -5.63 13.50
CA VAL A 139 7.23 -6.26 12.24
C VAL A 139 8.31 -7.24 11.80
#